data_431e2abdcb800c0cc88faa726a217b59
#
_entry.id   431e2abdcb800c0cc88faa726a217b59
#
_cell.length_a   1.000
_cell.length_b   1.000
_cell.length_c   1.000
_cell.angle_alpha   90.00
_cell.angle_beta   90.00
_cell.angle_gamma   90.00
#
_symmetry.space_group_name_H-M   'P 1'
#
loop_
_entity.id
_entity.type
_entity.pdbx_description
1 polymer ?
#
loop_
_entity_poly.entity_id
_entity_poly.type
_entity_poly.pdbx_seq_one_letter_code
_entity_poly.pdbx_strand_id
1 'polypeptide(L)'
;MSTFTFNSELQQESESAYRNWLSDNPTGFVVNTLKHSKGLGNRTDARFTRIHRVTCKSINPHKRKKNTTGFTTGRYQKIGALSLDEACNEAMRTSGLKTIKFCPCV
;
A
#
# COMPACT_ATOMS: atom_id res chain seq x y z
N MET A 1 7.36 15.72 -3.23
CA MET A 1 6.61 14.65 -2.59
C MET A 1 6.90 13.35 -3.32
N SER A 2 7.30 12.32 -2.61
CA SER A 2 7.78 11.09 -3.22
C SER A 2 6.96 9.91 -2.76
N THR A 3 5.99 9.51 -3.58
CA THR A 3 5.25 8.29 -3.38
C THR A 3 5.49 7.37 -4.57
N PHE A 4 5.41 6.05 -4.33
CA PHE A 4 5.72 5.04 -5.32
C PHE A 4 4.56 4.04 -5.35
N THR A 5 3.87 3.97 -6.48
CA THR A 5 2.72 3.09 -6.64
C THR A 5 3.13 1.75 -7.25
N PHE A 6 2.73 0.66 -6.60
CA PHE A 6 3.02 -0.69 -7.05
C PHE A 6 1.70 -1.40 -7.37
N ASN A 7 1.41 -1.53 -8.63
CA ASN A 7 0.15 -2.03 -9.14
C ASN A 7 0.41 -2.79 -10.44
N SER A 8 0.06 -4.07 -10.46
CA SER A 8 0.32 -4.94 -11.61
C SER A 8 -0.37 -4.48 -12.89
N GLU A 9 -1.42 -3.65 -12.77
CA GLU A 9 -2.09 -3.10 -13.95
C GLU A 9 -1.31 -1.95 -14.57
N LEU A 10 -0.39 -1.35 -13.82
CA LEU A 10 0.43 -0.23 -14.29
C LEU A 10 1.85 -0.67 -14.62
N GLN A 11 2.32 -1.74 -13.98
CA GLN A 11 3.71 -2.19 -14.10
C GLN A 11 3.73 -3.70 -14.19
N GLN A 12 4.45 -4.21 -15.17
CA GLN A 12 4.57 -5.64 -15.35
C GLN A 12 5.28 -6.33 -14.20
N GLU A 13 6.26 -5.67 -13.60
CA GLU A 13 7.06 -6.23 -12.50
C GLU A 13 6.81 -5.52 -11.18
N SER A 14 5.54 -5.20 -10.92
CA SER A 14 5.18 -4.45 -9.71
C SER A 14 5.56 -5.18 -8.43
N GLU A 15 5.45 -6.51 -8.42
CA GLU A 15 5.74 -7.30 -7.23
C GLU A 15 7.22 -7.23 -6.86
N SER A 16 8.11 -7.38 -7.86
CA SER A 16 9.55 -7.25 -7.64
C SER A 16 9.94 -5.85 -7.22
N ALA A 17 9.36 -4.84 -7.90
CA ALA A 17 9.63 -3.45 -7.56
C ALA A 17 9.19 -3.13 -6.14
N TYR A 18 8.05 -3.65 -5.72
CA TYR A 18 7.54 -3.46 -4.37
C TYR A 18 8.50 -4.07 -3.32
N ARG A 19 8.93 -5.31 -3.55
CA ARG A 19 9.86 -5.99 -2.65
C ARG A 19 11.17 -5.22 -2.50
N ASN A 20 11.70 -4.73 -3.61
CA ASN A 20 12.93 -3.96 -3.61
C ASN A 20 12.76 -2.65 -2.85
N TRP A 21 11.64 -1.96 -3.06
CA TRP A 21 11.36 -0.71 -2.37
C TRP A 21 11.30 -0.90 -0.86
N LEU A 22 10.65 -1.99 -0.41
CA LEU A 22 10.57 -2.30 1.01
C LEU A 22 11.95 -2.48 1.64
N SER A 23 12.84 -3.19 0.95
CA SER A 23 14.20 -3.41 1.44
C SER A 23 14.99 -2.12 1.50
N ASP A 24 14.78 -1.23 0.53
CA ASP A 24 15.50 0.02 0.44
C ASP A 24 14.99 1.09 1.39
N ASN A 25 13.77 0.93 1.92
CA ASN A 25 13.12 1.97 2.70
C ASN A 25 12.54 1.41 4.01
N PRO A 26 13.38 0.89 4.92
CA PRO A 26 12.89 0.22 6.12
C PRO A 26 12.15 1.12 7.10
N THR A 27 12.31 2.44 7.01
CA THR A 27 11.62 3.38 7.88
C THR A 27 10.41 4.03 7.21
N GLY A 28 10.06 3.60 6.01
CA GLY A 28 8.94 4.15 5.26
C GLY A 28 7.59 3.59 5.70
N PHE A 29 6.58 3.97 4.92
CA PHE A 29 5.20 3.58 5.14
C PHE A 29 4.61 3.02 3.86
N VAL A 30 3.58 2.17 4.01
CA VAL A 30 2.89 1.58 2.87
C VAL A 30 1.39 1.81 3.03
N VAL A 31 0.78 2.35 1.98
CA VAL A 31 -0.67 2.45 1.89
C VAL A 31 -1.17 1.22 1.14
N ASN A 32 -2.02 0.43 1.80
CA ASN A 32 -2.71 -0.68 1.16
C ASN A 32 -4.11 -0.22 0.80
N THR A 33 -4.45 -0.22 -0.47
CA THR A 33 -5.76 0.25 -0.93
C THR A 33 -6.18 -0.49 -2.19
N LEU A 34 -7.47 -0.44 -2.50
CA LEU A 34 -8.00 -1.10 -3.68
C LEU A 34 -7.49 -0.43 -4.97
N LYS A 35 -7.26 -1.24 -6.00
CA LYS A 35 -6.89 -0.73 -7.33
C LYS A 35 -8.03 0.06 -7.96
N HIS A 36 -9.26 -0.40 -7.77
CA HIS A 36 -10.46 0.15 -8.40
C HIS A 36 -11.51 0.44 -7.34
N SER A 37 -11.34 1.54 -6.64
CA SER A 37 -12.31 1.96 -5.62
C SER A 37 -13.25 3.05 -6.11
N LYS A 38 -12.89 3.74 -7.20
CA LYS A 38 -13.67 4.83 -7.75
C LYS A 38 -14.43 4.37 -8.99
N GLY A 39 -15.63 4.91 -9.18
CA GLY A 39 -16.40 4.65 -10.39
C GLY A 39 -17.12 3.33 -10.41
N LEU A 40 -17.08 2.56 -9.35
CA LEU A 40 -17.78 1.28 -9.26
C LEU A 40 -19.18 1.41 -8.67
N GLY A 41 -19.66 2.64 -8.48
CA GLY A 41 -20.91 2.85 -7.77
C GLY A 41 -20.85 2.50 -6.29
N ASN A 42 -19.76 1.91 -5.88
CA ASN A 42 -19.51 1.54 -4.49
C ASN A 42 -18.51 2.49 -3.88
N ARG A 43 -18.79 2.93 -2.69
CA ARG A 43 -17.86 3.76 -1.95
C ARG A 43 -16.70 2.89 -1.45
N THR A 44 -15.51 3.45 -1.44
CA THR A 44 -14.39 2.81 -0.77
C THR A 44 -14.70 2.75 0.72
N ASP A 45 -14.69 1.55 1.25
CA ASP A 45 -14.86 1.34 2.67
C ASP A 45 -13.53 1.57 3.38
N ALA A 46 -13.57 2.20 4.55
CA ALA A 46 -12.35 2.40 5.34
C ALA A 46 -11.63 1.10 5.67
N ARG A 47 -12.33 -0.04 5.61
CA ARG A 47 -11.72 -1.35 5.82
C ARG A 47 -10.71 -1.72 4.75
N PHE A 48 -10.82 -1.12 3.56
CA PHE A 48 -10.01 -1.49 2.40
C PHE A 48 -8.80 -0.57 2.19
N THR A 49 -8.65 0.46 3.03
CA THR A 49 -7.52 1.37 2.91
C THR A 49 -6.89 1.56 4.28
N ARG A 50 -5.62 1.16 4.41
CA ARG A 50 -4.89 1.27 5.67
C ARG A 50 -3.45 1.66 5.42
N ILE A 51 -2.87 2.35 6.38
CA ILE A 51 -1.47 2.69 6.38
C ILE A 51 -0.72 1.75 7.32
N HIS A 52 0.40 1.21 6.82
CA HIS A 52 1.26 0.31 7.55
C HIS A 52 2.69 0.86 7.57
N ARG A 53 3.47 0.44 8.56
CA ARG A 53 4.92 0.64 8.49
C ARG A 53 5.50 -0.40 7.54
N VAL A 54 6.62 -0.06 6.89
CA VAL A 54 7.31 -1.02 6.01
C VAL A 54 7.63 -2.32 6.73
N THR A 55 7.91 -2.26 8.03
CA THR A 55 8.26 -3.44 8.83
C THR A 55 7.06 -4.32 9.20
N CYS A 56 5.84 -3.92 8.84
CA CYS A 56 4.64 -4.66 9.20
C CYS A 56 4.53 -5.98 8.42
N LYS A 57 4.33 -7.08 9.13
CA LYS A 57 4.20 -8.41 8.50
C LYS A 57 3.05 -8.49 7.52
N SER A 58 1.99 -7.71 7.74
CA SER A 58 0.80 -7.77 6.89
C SER A 58 1.08 -7.39 5.44
N ILE A 59 2.08 -6.53 5.22
CA ILE A 59 2.36 -6.02 3.87
C ILE A 59 3.79 -6.28 3.43
N ASN A 60 4.63 -6.89 4.25
CA ASN A 60 6.05 -7.07 3.93
C ASN A 60 6.39 -8.57 3.86
N PRO A 61 6.63 -9.11 2.65
CA PRO A 61 6.93 -10.52 2.50
C PRO A 61 8.26 -10.92 3.15
N HIS A 62 9.20 -9.98 3.31
CA HIS A 62 10.50 -10.26 3.92
C HIS A 62 10.37 -10.54 5.43
N LYS A 63 9.25 -10.16 6.04
CA LYS A 63 9.01 -10.36 7.46
C LYS A 63 8.18 -11.60 7.75
N ARG A 64 7.83 -12.37 6.73
CA ARG A 64 7.03 -13.58 6.87
C ARG A 64 7.93 -14.81 6.79
N LYS A 65 7.51 -15.87 7.49
CA LYS A 65 8.25 -17.13 7.49
C LYS A 65 8.14 -17.85 6.15
N LYS A 66 6.99 -17.71 5.49
CA LYS A 66 6.78 -18.34 4.18
C LYS A 66 6.96 -17.30 3.09
N ASN A 67 7.50 -17.75 1.98
CA ASN A 67 7.60 -16.90 0.79
C ASN A 67 6.20 -16.72 0.23
N THR A 68 5.68 -15.50 0.34
CA THR A 68 4.34 -15.17 -0.13
C THR A 68 4.43 -14.17 -1.28
N THR A 69 3.45 -14.28 -2.19
CA THR A 69 3.35 -13.41 -3.36
C THR A 69 1.95 -12.79 -3.41
N GLY A 70 1.70 -11.97 -4.41
CA GLY A 70 0.36 -11.44 -4.61
C GLY A 70 0.08 -10.14 -3.89
N PHE A 71 1.11 -9.43 -3.45
CA PHE A 71 0.92 -8.15 -2.74
C PHE A 71 0.44 -7.04 -3.68
N THR A 72 0.83 -7.09 -4.95
CA THR A 72 0.48 -6.04 -5.92
C THR A 72 -0.31 -6.59 -7.11
N THR A 73 -0.53 -7.89 -7.18
CA THR A 73 -1.15 -8.55 -8.33
C THR A 73 -2.62 -8.87 -8.15
N GLY A 74 -3.15 -8.74 -6.95
CA GLY A 74 -4.56 -9.00 -6.66
C GLY A 74 -5.41 -7.73 -6.76
N ARG A 75 -6.43 -7.65 -5.91
CA ARG A 75 -7.37 -6.51 -5.88
C ARG A 75 -6.76 -5.24 -5.30
N TYR A 76 -5.69 -5.37 -4.54
CA TYR A 76 -5.06 -4.26 -3.83
C TYR A 76 -3.81 -3.80 -4.54
N GLN A 77 -3.55 -2.51 -4.42
CA GLN A 77 -2.27 -1.91 -4.78
C GLN A 77 -1.54 -1.49 -3.52
N LYS A 78 -0.25 -1.29 -3.64
CA LYS A 78 0.58 -0.80 -2.55
C LYS A 78 1.20 0.52 -2.97
N ILE A 79 1.17 1.50 -2.09
CA ILE A 79 1.79 2.80 -2.35
C ILE A 79 2.80 3.07 -1.25
N GLY A 80 4.05 3.18 -1.64
CA GLY A 80 5.14 3.47 -0.70
C GLY A 80 5.28 4.97 -0.49
N ALA A 81 5.51 5.39 0.75
CA ALA A 81 5.73 6.77 1.11
C ALA A 81 6.87 6.86 2.12
N LEU A 82 7.62 7.95 2.08
CA LEU A 82 8.78 8.14 2.95
C LEU A 82 8.40 8.76 4.30
N SER A 83 7.23 9.37 4.41
CA SER A 83 6.75 9.97 5.65
C SER A 83 5.29 9.60 5.88
N LEU A 84 4.86 9.71 7.14
CA LEU A 84 3.47 9.44 7.49
C LEU A 84 2.52 10.45 6.84
N ASP A 85 2.91 11.71 6.77
CA ASP A 85 2.09 12.76 6.13
C ASP A 85 1.86 12.45 4.66
N GLU A 86 2.89 12.04 3.95
CA GLU A 86 2.76 11.66 2.54
C GLU A 86 1.87 10.44 2.38
N ALA A 87 2.01 9.46 3.27
CA ALA A 87 1.16 8.26 3.25
C ALA A 87 -0.30 8.63 3.45
N CYS A 88 -0.60 9.49 4.42
CA CYS A 88 -1.96 9.95 4.68
C CYS A 88 -2.56 10.67 3.50
N ASN A 89 -1.81 11.61 2.93
CA ASN A 89 -2.27 12.38 1.76
C ASN A 89 -2.57 11.47 0.59
N GLU A 90 -1.70 10.53 0.31
CA GLU A 90 -1.86 9.59 -0.80
C GLU A 90 -3.03 8.63 -0.57
N ALA A 91 -3.21 8.19 0.68
CA ALA A 91 -4.32 7.31 1.03
C ALA A 91 -5.66 8.02 0.82
N MET A 92 -5.76 9.27 1.24
CA MET A 92 -6.99 10.05 1.05
C MET A 92 -7.24 10.34 -0.42
N ARG A 93 -6.20 10.70 -1.17
CA ARG A 93 -6.32 11.00 -2.59
C ARG A 93 -6.79 9.77 -3.38
N THR A 94 -6.22 8.62 -3.09
CA THR A 94 -6.49 7.40 -3.85
C THR A 94 -7.84 6.80 -3.49
N SER A 95 -8.21 6.80 -2.22
CA SER A 95 -9.44 6.17 -1.76
C SER A 95 -10.64 7.10 -1.81
N GLY A 96 -10.44 8.40 -1.74
CA GLY A 96 -11.51 9.37 -1.62
C GLY A 96 -12.07 9.48 -0.20
N LEU A 97 -11.47 8.78 0.76
CA LEU A 97 -11.89 8.85 2.16
C LEU A 97 -11.38 10.12 2.82
N LYS A 98 -12.17 10.65 3.75
CA LYS A 98 -11.79 11.84 4.51
C LYS A 98 -10.95 11.50 5.75
N THR A 99 -11.12 10.28 6.26
CA THR A 99 -10.34 9.78 7.39
C THR A 99 -9.74 8.44 7.01
N ILE A 100 -8.51 8.22 7.45
CA ILE A 100 -7.75 7.01 7.09
C ILE A 100 -7.47 6.23 8.36
N LYS A 101 -7.60 4.91 8.26
CA LYS A 101 -7.26 4.02 9.36
C LYS A 101 -5.81 3.59 9.27
N PHE A 102 -5.23 3.36 10.43
CA PHE A 102 -3.85 2.88 10.55
C PHE A 102 -3.87 1.44 11.03
N CYS A 103 -2.95 0.65 10.49
CA CYS A 103 -2.69 -0.67 11.07
C CYS A 103 -2.15 -0.47 12.49
N PRO A 104 -2.46 -1.39 13.43
CA PRO A 104 -1.89 -1.28 14.79
C PRO A 104 -0.38 -1.22 14.85
N CYS A 105 0.32 -1.55 13.76
CA CYS A 105 1.78 -1.45 13.71
C CYS A 105 2.29 0.00 13.66
N VAL A 106 1.44 0.93 13.33
CA VAL A 106 1.83 2.35 13.18
C VAL A 106 1.80 3.08 14.51
#